data_e9197497fd230cad284445323b557706
#
_entry.id   e9197497fd230cad284445323b557706
#
_cell.length_a   1.000
_cell.length_b   1.000
_cell.length_c   1.000
_cell.angle_alpha   90.00
_cell.angle_beta   90.00
_cell.angle_gamma   90.00
#
_symmetry.space_group_name_H-M   'P 1'
#
loop_
_entity.id
_entity.type
_entity.pdbx_description
1 polymer ?
#
loop_
_entity_poly.entity_id
_entity_poly.type
_entity_poly.pdbx_seq_one_letter_code
_entity_poly.pdbx_strand_id
1 'polypeptide(L)'
;MLAFVSLPFFFESVLHRSQVETGLLMTPWPLAVGIGAPIAGRLADSVSAAVLGAAGLVVLCVGLALLADLPENPTAAEIAWRMALCGLGFGFFQAPNNRSMLSAAPLARSGAAGGMLATARLTGQTIGAILAAISFRIGGHSETVALGMAAALAAIAAVASGARLYHPAGARPPKPAIVADAP
;
A
#
# COMPACT_ATOMS: atom_id res chain seq x y z
N MET A 1 2.13 -7.19 0.33
CA MET A 1 2.83 -8.42 0.77
C MET A 1 3.22 -9.31 -0.39
N LEU A 2 2.33 -9.60 -1.34
CA LEU A 2 2.60 -10.43 -2.50
C LEU A 2 3.89 -9.99 -3.24
N ALA A 3 4.02 -8.72 -3.61
CA ALA A 3 5.23 -8.18 -4.24
C ALA A 3 6.49 -8.32 -3.36
N PHE A 4 6.38 -8.08 -2.05
CA PHE A 4 7.51 -8.20 -1.12
C PHE A 4 8.03 -9.62 -0.97
N VAL A 5 7.19 -10.62 -1.17
CA VAL A 5 7.60 -12.05 -1.16
C VAL A 5 8.15 -12.44 -2.53
N SER A 6 7.53 -11.98 -3.62
CA SER A 6 7.91 -12.40 -4.97
C SER A 6 9.19 -11.74 -5.50
N LEU A 7 9.45 -10.47 -5.15
CA LEU A 7 10.59 -9.72 -5.66
C LEU A 7 11.96 -10.30 -5.25
N PRO A 8 12.21 -10.70 -3.98
CA PRO A 8 13.46 -11.34 -3.63
C PRO A 8 13.72 -12.61 -4.43
N PHE A 9 12.70 -13.46 -4.59
CA PHE A 9 12.81 -14.66 -5.41
C PHE A 9 13.14 -14.32 -6.86
N PHE A 10 12.50 -13.31 -7.44
CA PHE A 10 12.79 -12.86 -8.79
C PHE A 10 14.25 -12.39 -8.93
N PHE A 11 14.74 -11.58 -8.00
CA PHE A 11 16.10 -11.06 -8.05
C PHE A 11 17.16 -12.16 -7.86
N GLU A 12 16.90 -13.13 -6.99
CA GLU A 12 17.84 -14.21 -6.71
C GLU A 12 17.76 -15.33 -7.74
N SER A 13 16.56 -15.80 -8.10
CA SER A 13 16.38 -16.98 -8.95
C SER A 13 16.43 -16.68 -10.45
N VAL A 14 15.94 -15.52 -10.89
CA VAL A 14 15.87 -15.15 -12.31
C VAL A 14 17.03 -14.25 -12.70
N LEU A 15 17.30 -13.21 -11.91
CA LEU A 15 18.38 -12.26 -12.20
C LEU A 15 19.73 -12.68 -11.63
N HIS A 16 19.79 -13.82 -10.89
CA HIS A 16 21.00 -14.38 -10.27
C HIS A 16 21.77 -13.34 -9.42
N ARG A 17 21.04 -12.43 -8.76
CA ARG A 17 21.62 -11.42 -7.86
C ARG A 17 21.95 -12.05 -6.51
N SER A 18 23.03 -11.59 -5.89
CA SER A 18 23.38 -12.01 -4.53
C SER A 18 22.32 -11.47 -3.52
N GLN A 19 22.26 -12.09 -2.33
CA GLN A 19 21.35 -11.66 -1.26
C GLN A 19 21.58 -10.20 -0.85
N VAL A 20 22.85 -9.74 -0.87
CA VAL A 20 23.20 -8.36 -0.55
C VAL A 20 22.66 -7.39 -1.63
N GLU A 21 22.87 -7.73 -2.91
CA GLU A 21 22.32 -6.94 -4.03
C GLU A 21 20.80 -6.90 -3.99
N THR A 22 20.15 -8.03 -3.72
CA THR A 22 18.69 -8.13 -3.55
C THR A 22 18.21 -7.19 -2.45
N GLY A 23 18.85 -7.19 -1.29
CA GLY A 23 18.54 -6.27 -0.20
C GLY A 23 18.69 -4.80 -0.59
N LEU A 24 19.76 -4.45 -1.31
CA LEU A 24 19.99 -3.09 -1.81
C LEU A 24 18.94 -2.68 -2.85
N LEU A 25 18.56 -3.58 -3.76
CA LEU A 25 17.52 -3.33 -4.76
C LEU A 25 16.13 -3.16 -4.15
N MET A 26 15.87 -3.75 -2.99
CA MET A 26 14.61 -3.57 -2.26
C MET A 26 14.57 -2.28 -1.41
N THR A 27 15.71 -1.70 -1.07
CA THR A 27 15.83 -0.51 -0.21
C THR A 27 15.09 0.73 -0.74
N PRO A 28 15.01 1.03 -2.04
CA PRO A 28 14.30 2.20 -2.56
C PRO A 28 12.82 2.25 -2.18
N TRP A 29 12.16 1.09 -2.02
CA TRP A 29 10.75 1.04 -1.62
C TRP A 29 10.52 1.63 -0.21
N PRO A 30 11.10 1.09 0.89
CA PRO A 30 10.89 1.66 2.22
C PRO A 30 11.39 3.10 2.35
N LEU A 31 12.45 3.50 1.65
CA LEU A 31 12.90 4.89 1.62
C LEU A 31 11.85 5.81 1.01
N ALA A 32 11.27 5.42 -0.12
CA ALA A 32 10.21 6.18 -0.78
C ALA A 32 8.94 6.26 0.08
N VAL A 33 8.58 5.18 0.81
CA VAL A 33 7.49 5.21 1.80
C VAL A 33 7.81 6.21 2.92
N GLY A 34 9.05 6.20 3.44
CA GLY A 34 9.50 7.11 4.49
C GLY A 34 9.42 8.58 4.09
N ILE A 35 9.61 8.90 2.81
CA ILE A 35 9.46 10.25 2.26
C ILE A 35 7.99 10.56 1.94
N GLY A 36 7.31 9.64 1.27
CA GLY A 36 5.94 9.84 0.78
C GLY A 36 4.90 9.91 1.88
N ALA A 37 5.03 9.11 2.94
CA ALA A 37 4.05 9.05 4.00
C ALA A 37 3.90 10.37 4.81
N PRO A 38 4.97 11.08 5.20
CA PRO A 38 4.85 12.40 5.82
C PRO A 38 4.25 13.46 4.89
N ILE A 39 4.60 13.42 3.59
CA ILE A 39 4.04 14.33 2.59
C ILE A 39 2.53 14.09 2.45
N ALA A 40 2.12 12.84 2.28
CA ALA A 40 0.72 12.45 2.21
C ALA A 40 -0.04 12.79 3.50
N GLY A 41 0.59 12.63 4.67
CA GLY A 41 0.03 12.99 5.96
C GLY A 41 -0.30 14.48 6.07
N ARG A 42 0.59 15.36 5.61
CA ARG A 42 0.36 16.81 5.56
C ARG A 42 -0.71 17.18 4.52
N LEU A 43 -0.65 16.55 3.36
CA LEU A 43 -1.62 16.80 2.28
C LEU A 43 -3.05 16.39 2.69
N ALA A 44 -3.18 15.41 3.58
CA ALA A 44 -4.45 14.96 4.13
C ALA A 44 -5.16 16.00 5.02
N ASP A 45 -4.50 17.11 5.35
CA ASP A 45 -5.13 18.26 6.02
C ASP A 45 -5.99 19.10 5.06
N SER A 46 -5.64 19.13 3.77
CA SER A 46 -6.31 19.89 2.72
C SER A 46 -7.03 19.05 1.67
N VAL A 47 -6.58 17.81 1.45
CA VAL A 47 -7.14 16.90 0.45
C VAL A 47 -7.76 15.68 1.14
N SER A 48 -8.90 15.21 0.64
CA SER A 48 -9.57 14.07 1.26
C SER A 48 -8.69 12.79 1.22
N ALA A 49 -8.74 12.02 2.31
CA ALA A 49 -8.01 10.75 2.41
C ALA A 49 -8.38 9.76 1.29
N ALA A 50 -9.62 9.83 0.78
CA ALA A 50 -10.09 8.99 -0.32
C ALA A 50 -9.38 9.34 -1.64
N VAL A 51 -9.20 10.63 -1.95
CA VAL A 51 -8.48 11.09 -3.15
C VAL A 51 -7.01 10.70 -3.07
N LEU A 52 -6.35 11.02 -1.95
CA LEU A 52 -4.94 10.69 -1.75
C LEU A 52 -4.71 9.17 -1.79
N GLY A 53 -5.60 8.41 -1.15
CA GLY A 53 -5.53 6.96 -1.15
C GLY A 53 -5.74 6.35 -2.54
N ALA A 54 -6.72 6.84 -3.31
CA ALA A 54 -6.94 6.39 -4.69
C ALA A 54 -5.76 6.73 -5.59
N ALA A 55 -5.25 7.97 -5.54
CA ALA A 55 -4.08 8.38 -6.29
C ALA A 55 -2.84 7.54 -5.93
N GLY A 56 -2.59 7.31 -4.64
CA GLY A 56 -1.50 6.46 -4.17
C GLY A 56 -1.60 5.02 -4.69
N LEU A 57 -2.80 4.44 -4.69
CA LEU A 57 -3.03 3.09 -5.22
C LEU A 57 -2.87 3.02 -6.75
N VAL A 58 -3.24 4.05 -7.49
CA VAL A 58 -2.97 4.12 -8.93
C VAL A 58 -1.47 4.15 -9.20
N VAL A 59 -0.72 4.98 -8.47
CA VAL A 59 0.75 5.05 -8.59
C VAL A 59 1.38 3.69 -8.23
N LEU A 60 0.90 3.04 -7.18
CA LEU A 60 1.35 1.70 -6.79
C LEU A 60 1.06 0.66 -7.88
N CYS A 61 -0.16 0.68 -8.45
CA CYS A 61 -0.56 -0.21 -9.54
C CYS A 61 0.36 -0.06 -10.75
N VAL A 62 0.61 1.18 -11.19
CA VAL A 62 1.52 1.49 -12.29
C VAL A 62 2.94 1.01 -11.97
N GLY A 63 3.45 1.28 -10.76
CA GLY A 63 4.77 0.81 -10.34
C GLY A 63 4.91 -0.71 -10.36
N LEU A 64 3.89 -1.43 -9.89
CA LEU A 64 3.86 -2.90 -9.91
C LEU A 64 3.77 -3.46 -11.33
N ALA A 65 2.98 -2.83 -12.21
CA ALA A 65 2.90 -3.22 -13.60
C ALA A 65 4.26 -3.03 -14.32
N LEU A 66 4.93 -1.91 -14.06
CA LEU A 66 6.27 -1.65 -14.60
C LEU A 66 7.33 -2.61 -14.04
N LEU A 67 7.17 -3.10 -12.80
CA LEU A 67 8.03 -4.16 -12.23
C LEU A 67 7.73 -5.52 -12.86
N ALA A 68 6.48 -5.79 -13.23
CA ALA A 68 6.11 -7.02 -13.93
C ALA A 68 6.64 -7.06 -15.37
N ASP A 69 6.84 -5.88 -15.98
CA ASP A 69 7.35 -5.68 -17.34
C ASP A 69 8.84 -5.28 -17.34
N LEU A 70 9.64 -5.91 -16.47
CA LEU A 70 11.09 -5.71 -16.47
C LEU A 70 11.72 -6.46 -17.64
N PRO A 71 12.73 -5.86 -18.33
CA PRO A 71 13.51 -6.56 -19.34
C PRO A 71 14.30 -7.73 -18.73
N GLU A 72 14.76 -8.68 -19.55
CA GLU A 72 15.50 -9.85 -19.08
C GLU A 72 16.78 -9.50 -18.28
N ASN A 73 17.43 -8.39 -18.61
CA ASN A 73 18.64 -7.91 -17.95
C ASN A 73 18.49 -6.45 -17.47
N PRO A 74 17.69 -6.21 -16.43
CA PRO A 74 17.45 -4.85 -15.96
C PRO A 74 18.67 -4.30 -15.22
N THR A 75 18.94 -3.02 -15.40
CA THR A 75 19.92 -2.29 -14.61
C THR A 75 19.41 -2.07 -13.18
N ALA A 76 20.32 -1.91 -12.21
CA ALA A 76 19.95 -1.59 -10.84
C ALA A 76 19.13 -0.28 -10.75
N ALA A 77 19.43 0.70 -11.61
CA ALA A 77 18.70 1.96 -11.66
C ALA A 77 17.25 1.77 -12.15
N GLU A 78 17.03 0.90 -13.15
CA GLU A 78 15.69 0.57 -13.66
C GLU A 78 14.81 -0.09 -12.60
N ILE A 79 15.38 -0.97 -11.79
CA ILE A 79 14.69 -1.57 -10.66
C ILE A 79 14.41 -0.52 -9.59
N ALA A 80 15.43 0.26 -9.19
CA ALA A 80 15.37 1.18 -8.07
C ALA A 80 14.27 2.24 -8.23
N TRP A 81 14.14 2.88 -9.41
CA TRP A 81 13.12 3.90 -9.59
C TRP A 81 11.70 3.32 -9.62
N ARG A 82 11.51 2.11 -10.17
CA ARG A 82 10.22 1.41 -10.14
C ARG A 82 9.83 1.01 -8.73
N MET A 83 10.80 0.53 -7.94
CA MET A 83 10.63 0.25 -6.52
C MET A 83 10.28 1.51 -5.72
N ALA A 84 10.96 2.63 -5.99
CA ALA A 84 10.65 3.92 -5.38
C ALA A 84 9.24 4.41 -5.73
N LEU A 85 8.82 4.22 -6.98
CA LEU A 85 7.46 4.56 -7.42
C LEU A 85 6.41 3.76 -6.64
N CYS A 86 6.63 2.45 -6.47
CA CYS A 86 5.76 1.60 -5.64
C CYS A 86 5.72 2.08 -4.19
N GLY A 87 6.88 2.44 -3.63
CA GLY A 87 6.98 2.95 -2.26
C GLY A 87 6.24 4.28 -2.06
N LEU A 88 6.38 5.22 -2.99
CA LEU A 88 5.63 6.48 -2.98
C LEU A 88 4.12 6.22 -3.02
N GLY A 89 3.66 5.41 -3.98
CA GLY A 89 2.25 5.07 -4.11
C GLY A 89 1.68 4.44 -2.83
N PHE A 90 2.43 3.52 -2.23
CA PHE A 90 2.04 2.89 -0.98
C PHE A 90 2.01 3.86 0.20
N GLY A 91 2.98 4.77 0.32
CA GLY A 91 3.03 5.79 1.35
C GLY A 91 1.85 6.77 1.26
N PHE A 92 1.51 7.21 0.05
CA PHE A 92 0.36 8.09 -0.23
C PHE A 92 -0.98 7.43 0.06
N PHE A 93 -1.08 6.11 -0.07
CA PHE A 93 -2.27 5.36 0.33
C PHE A 93 -2.32 5.13 1.85
N GLN A 94 -1.24 4.60 2.42
CA GLN A 94 -1.24 4.06 3.79
C GLN A 94 -1.44 5.14 4.84
N ALA A 95 -0.72 6.27 4.75
CA ALA A 95 -0.73 7.29 5.79
C ALA A 95 -2.12 7.95 5.97
N PRO A 96 -2.78 8.49 4.93
CA PRO A 96 -4.10 9.10 5.09
C PRO A 96 -5.18 8.07 5.41
N ASN A 97 -5.07 6.84 4.88
CA ASN A 97 -6.03 5.78 5.17
C ASN A 97 -5.99 5.36 6.65
N ASN A 98 -4.81 5.14 7.21
CA ASN A 98 -4.64 4.81 8.63
C ASN A 98 -5.19 5.94 9.52
N ARG A 99 -4.85 7.20 9.20
CA ARG A 99 -5.36 8.37 9.93
C ARG A 99 -6.88 8.43 9.90
N SER A 100 -7.49 8.23 8.74
CA SER A 100 -8.94 8.23 8.57
C SER A 100 -9.63 7.14 9.38
N MET A 101 -9.07 5.92 9.40
CA MET A 101 -9.63 4.80 10.16
C MET A 101 -9.53 5.04 11.67
N LEU A 102 -8.40 5.54 12.16
CA LEU A 102 -8.19 5.81 13.58
C LEU A 102 -9.03 7.00 14.07
N SER A 103 -9.19 8.04 13.24
CA SER A 103 -9.99 9.21 13.59
C SER A 103 -11.51 8.97 13.54
N ALA A 104 -11.96 7.91 12.88
CA ALA A 104 -13.37 7.53 12.84
C ALA A 104 -13.86 6.90 14.17
N ALA A 105 -12.95 6.45 15.02
CA ALA A 105 -13.29 5.86 16.30
C ALA A 105 -13.32 6.91 17.43
N PRO A 106 -14.26 6.81 18.41
CA PRO A 106 -14.21 7.63 19.61
C PRO A 106 -12.89 7.42 20.38
N LEU A 107 -12.36 8.46 21.02
CA LEU A 107 -11.10 8.40 21.78
C LEU A 107 -11.07 7.27 22.79
N ALA A 108 -12.20 7.02 23.49
CA ALA A 108 -12.34 5.91 24.44
C ALA A 108 -12.19 4.51 23.81
N ARG A 109 -12.29 4.37 22.49
CA ARG A 109 -12.18 3.12 21.75
C ARG A 109 -11.01 3.11 20.74
N SER A 110 -10.09 4.04 20.84
CA SER A 110 -8.93 4.15 19.93
C SER A 110 -8.05 2.90 19.91
N GLY A 111 -7.88 2.24 21.06
CA GLY A 111 -7.18 0.95 21.15
C GLY A 111 -7.86 -0.16 20.36
N ALA A 112 -9.20 -0.27 20.44
CA ALA A 112 -9.95 -1.25 19.65
C ALA A 112 -9.85 -0.97 18.13
N ALA A 113 -9.91 0.30 17.73
CA ALA A 113 -9.72 0.68 16.33
C ALA A 113 -8.32 0.33 15.80
N GLY A 114 -7.29 0.56 16.62
CA GLY A 114 -5.92 0.15 16.31
C GLY A 114 -5.77 -1.37 16.15
N GLY A 115 -6.39 -2.13 17.05
CA GLY A 115 -6.43 -3.58 16.99
C GLY A 115 -7.11 -4.11 15.73
N MET A 116 -8.27 -3.55 15.36
CA MET A 116 -8.98 -3.89 14.12
C MET A 116 -8.13 -3.60 12.87
N LEU A 117 -7.46 -2.43 12.84
CA LEU A 117 -6.57 -2.05 11.73
C LEU A 117 -5.40 -3.04 11.62
N ALA A 118 -4.78 -3.42 12.75
CA ALA A 118 -3.69 -4.38 12.78
C ALA A 118 -4.16 -5.76 12.29
N THR A 119 -5.31 -6.23 12.74
CA THR A 119 -5.89 -7.52 12.32
C THR A 119 -6.19 -7.53 10.82
N ALA A 120 -6.85 -6.50 10.30
CA ALA A 120 -7.13 -6.38 8.87
C ALA A 120 -5.82 -6.37 8.04
N ARG A 121 -4.79 -5.68 8.52
CA ARG A 121 -3.48 -5.63 7.88
C ARG A 121 -2.80 -7.00 7.86
N LEU A 122 -2.77 -7.71 8.99
CA LEU A 122 -2.19 -9.04 9.09
C LEU A 122 -2.93 -10.05 8.20
N THR A 123 -4.27 -10.00 8.20
CA THR A 123 -5.09 -10.84 7.31
C THR A 123 -4.73 -10.59 5.83
N GLY A 124 -4.65 -9.33 5.41
CA GLY A 124 -4.25 -8.98 4.05
C GLY A 124 -2.82 -9.41 3.72
N GLN A 125 -1.89 -9.35 4.68
CA GLN A 125 -0.52 -9.83 4.52
C GLN A 125 -0.48 -11.35 4.33
N THR A 126 -1.25 -12.10 5.15
CA THR A 126 -1.34 -13.56 5.05
C THR A 126 -1.93 -13.99 3.70
N ILE A 127 -3.03 -13.38 3.28
CA ILE A 127 -3.64 -13.64 1.97
C ILE A 127 -2.62 -13.35 0.85
N GLY A 128 -1.92 -12.22 0.93
CA GLY A 128 -0.89 -11.87 -0.06
C GLY A 128 0.25 -12.87 -0.12
N ALA A 129 0.70 -13.41 1.02
CA ALA A 129 1.73 -14.44 1.06
C ALA A 129 1.24 -15.78 0.48
N ILE A 130 -0.01 -16.18 0.77
CA ILE A 130 -0.62 -17.38 0.20
C ILE A 130 -0.73 -17.27 -1.33
N LEU A 131 -1.17 -16.12 -1.84
CA LEU A 131 -1.24 -15.88 -3.28
C LEU A 131 0.14 -15.93 -3.95
N ALA A 132 1.17 -15.41 -3.30
CA ALA A 132 2.54 -15.55 -3.77
C ALA A 132 2.96 -17.03 -3.85
N ALA A 133 2.73 -17.79 -2.79
CA ALA A 133 3.05 -19.22 -2.76
C ALA A 133 2.30 -20.02 -3.83
N ILE A 134 1.04 -19.70 -4.10
CA ILE A 134 0.25 -20.32 -5.19
C ILE A 134 0.84 -19.95 -6.54
N SER A 135 1.23 -18.69 -6.77
CA SER A 135 1.84 -18.26 -8.02
C SER A 135 3.12 -19.04 -8.32
N PHE A 136 3.96 -19.28 -7.32
CA PHE A 136 5.18 -20.10 -7.48
C PHE A 136 4.91 -21.58 -7.78
N ARG A 137 3.76 -22.12 -7.39
CA ARG A 137 3.40 -23.52 -7.70
C ARG A 137 2.87 -23.72 -9.11
N ILE A 138 2.36 -22.68 -9.77
CA ILE A 138 1.79 -22.78 -11.12
C ILE A 138 2.86 -22.96 -12.18
N GLY A 139 4.15 -22.65 -11.86
CA GLY A 139 5.29 -22.83 -12.76
C GLY A 139 5.36 -21.80 -13.89
N GLY A 140 6.46 -21.78 -14.62
CA GLY A 140 6.69 -20.78 -15.67
C GLY A 140 6.98 -19.41 -15.03
N HIS A 141 6.80 -18.33 -15.70
CA HIS A 141 7.08 -16.95 -15.24
C HIS A 141 6.25 -16.55 -14.00
N SER A 142 6.39 -17.29 -12.91
CA SER A 142 5.61 -17.19 -11.68
C SER A 142 5.74 -15.82 -11.01
N GLU A 143 6.88 -15.16 -11.16
CA GLU A 143 7.18 -13.83 -10.58
C GLU A 143 6.40 -12.74 -11.31
N THR A 144 6.35 -12.78 -12.65
CA THR A 144 5.55 -11.85 -13.46
C THR A 144 4.06 -12.01 -13.16
N VAL A 145 3.60 -13.26 -13.00
CA VAL A 145 2.20 -13.54 -12.61
C VAL A 145 1.91 -12.98 -11.24
N ALA A 146 2.80 -13.17 -10.26
CA ALA A 146 2.62 -12.64 -8.91
C ALA A 146 2.58 -11.10 -8.89
N LEU A 147 3.47 -10.43 -9.62
CA LEU A 147 3.49 -8.97 -9.73
C LEU A 147 2.26 -8.45 -10.48
N GLY A 148 1.83 -9.13 -11.54
CA GLY A 148 0.60 -8.82 -12.26
C GLY A 148 -0.65 -8.96 -11.35
N MET A 149 -0.74 -10.01 -10.54
CA MET A 149 -1.78 -10.15 -9.53
C MET A 149 -1.73 -9.05 -8.48
N ALA A 150 -0.54 -8.65 -8.03
CA ALA A 150 -0.38 -7.54 -7.10
C ALA A 150 -0.87 -6.22 -7.70
N ALA A 151 -0.56 -5.97 -8.98
CA ALA A 151 -1.05 -4.80 -9.71
C ALA A 151 -2.58 -4.82 -9.87
N ALA A 152 -3.17 -5.96 -10.20
CA ALA A 152 -4.62 -6.13 -10.31
C ALA A 152 -5.33 -5.87 -8.96
N LEU A 153 -4.79 -6.39 -7.86
CA LEU A 153 -5.32 -6.14 -6.51
C LEU A 153 -5.20 -4.66 -6.13
N ALA A 154 -4.09 -3.99 -6.49
CA ALA A 154 -3.91 -2.56 -6.28
C ALA A 154 -4.93 -1.74 -7.10
N ALA A 155 -5.22 -2.14 -8.34
CA ALA A 155 -6.25 -1.51 -9.18
C ALA A 155 -7.65 -1.66 -8.56
N ILE A 156 -8.02 -2.85 -8.10
CA ILE A 156 -9.30 -3.09 -7.41
C ILE A 156 -9.39 -2.21 -6.15
N ALA A 157 -8.32 -2.15 -5.37
CA ALA A 157 -8.27 -1.30 -4.19
C ALA A 157 -8.37 0.20 -4.53
N ALA A 158 -7.79 0.64 -5.65
CA ALA A 158 -7.90 2.02 -6.14
C ALA A 158 -9.35 2.37 -6.49
N VAL A 159 -10.05 1.48 -7.21
CA VAL A 159 -11.47 1.63 -7.53
C VAL A 159 -12.32 1.68 -6.26
N ALA A 160 -12.10 0.75 -5.32
CA ALA A 160 -12.80 0.73 -4.04
C ALA A 160 -12.54 1.99 -3.20
N SER A 161 -11.31 2.53 -3.23
CA SER A 161 -10.97 3.78 -2.56
C SER A 161 -11.64 4.98 -3.24
N GLY A 162 -11.68 5.00 -4.58
CA GLY A 162 -12.38 6.02 -5.36
C GLY A 162 -13.90 6.00 -5.15
N ALA A 163 -14.50 4.82 -4.98
CA ALA A 163 -15.93 4.70 -4.70
C ALA A 163 -16.36 5.40 -3.40
N ARG A 164 -15.47 5.57 -2.43
CA ARG A 164 -15.72 6.36 -1.21
C ARG A 164 -15.98 7.85 -1.48
N LEU A 165 -15.56 8.35 -2.64
CA LEU A 165 -15.84 9.75 -3.05
C LEU A 165 -17.33 9.96 -3.36
N TYR A 166 -18.00 8.91 -3.85
CA TYR A 166 -19.43 8.96 -4.18
C TYR A 166 -20.34 8.67 -2.98
N HIS A 167 -19.77 8.05 -1.93
CA HIS A 167 -20.47 7.78 -0.68
C HIS A 167 -19.69 8.43 0.47
N PRO A 168 -19.78 9.76 0.65
CA PRO A 168 -19.16 10.41 1.79
C PRO A 168 -19.75 9.79 3.05
N ALA A 169 -18.89 9.14 3.84
CA ALA A 169 -19.25 8.57 5.13
C ALA A 169 -20.00 9.63 5.93
N GLY A 170 -21.21 9.28 6.36
CA GLY A 170 -22.24 10.18 6.89
C GLY A 170 -21.71 11.30 7.77
N ALA A 171 -22.39 12.43 7.66
CA ALA A 171 -22.10 13.65 8.39
C ALA A 171 -21.64 13.36 9.83
N ARG A 172 -20.57 14.03 10.26
CA ARG A 172 -20.13 14.01 11.66
C ARG A 172 -21.35 14.11 12.55
N PRO A 173 -21.51 13.23 13.55
CA PRO A 173 -22.57 13.45 14.54
C PRO A 173 -22.45 14.88 15.09
N PRO A 174 -23.56 15.59 15.30
CA PRO A 174 -23.51 16.93 15.81
C PRO A 174 -22.67 16.94 17.10
N LYS A 175 -21.77 17.93 17.18
CA LYS A 175 -20.95 18.16 18.36
C LYS A 175 -21.90 18.17 19.57
N PRO A 176 -21.68 17.36 20.62
CA PRO A 176 -22.54 17.40 21.79
C PRO A 176 -22.65 18.84 22.25
N ALA A 177 -23.87 19.35 22.38
CA ALA A 177 -24.10 20.67 22.93
C ALA A 177 -23.41 20.67 24.31
N ILE A 178 -22.52 21.64 24.50
CA ILE A 178 -21.94 21.89 25.82
C ILE A 178 -23.16 22.29 26.65
N VAL A 179 -23.58 21.39 27.53
CA VAL A 179 -24.54 21.71 28.57
C VAL A 179 -23.83 22.78 29.41
N ALA A 180 -24.15 24.02 29.15
CA ALA A 180 -23.74 25.09 30.05
C ALA A 180 -24.35 24.73 31.41
N ASP A 181 -23.47 24.46 32.38
CA ASP A 181 -23.87 24.29 33.75
C ASP A 181 -24.75 25.50 34.15
N ALA A 182 -26.01 25.20 34.42
CA ALA A 182 -26.92 26.17 35.04
C ALA A 182 -26.47 26.34 36.49
N PRO A 183 -26.58 27.54 37.04
CA PRO A 183 -26.07 27.93 38.36
C PRO A 183 -26.71 27.18 39.51
#